data_d9a42b77c4d8db7c5b6af30483b0e17d
#
_entry.id   d9a42b77c4d8db7c5b6af30483b0e17d
#
_cell.length_a   1.000
_cell.length_b   1.000
_cell.length_c   1.000
_cell.angle_alpha   90.00
_cell.angle_beta   90.00
_cell.angle_gamma   90.00
#
_symmetry.space_group_name_H-M   'P 1'
#
loop_
_entity.id
_entity.type
_entity.pdbx_description
1 polymer ?
#
loop_
_entity_poly.entity_id
_entity_poly.type
_entity_poly.pdbx_seq_one_letter_code
_entity_poly.pdbx_strand_id
1 'polypeptide(L)'
;MIAVTFRYDAGVPNAHPRCFMAQESTVNLFRRLEQLNGIGAALSRERNIDRLLENILEAAKAITGADGGTLYSVTEDGQSLKFEILRTDSLDIRLGGTTGKPIDLPLLPLRTADGAPNDSMVAAHSAIHDRTVNIADAYSAAGFDFSGTRAFDQRTGYRSQSFLTVPMKNHDRELIGVLQLINARDPDTGEVITFSQADQSLAESLASQAAIALTNRLLITQLERLFESFVNLINLAIDEKSPYTGGHCERVPALTTLLADAVARTTVGPLAEFTMDEADRYELKMAGLLHDCGKITTPVHVVDKATKLQTLYDRIGLVDTRFEVLKRDAELAALRRQLALRPVVDARAEGQELQALQHEIHTLEEDREFLRRSNTGTEAMRPEDQQRVRDIAAMRHWRNPQGVQTSFLTAEEVENLTIRSGTLNQAERDTINYHIVATIKMLETLPWPRHLKNVPEYAGGHHERMDGKGYPRGLTRDQMSLQARMMGIADIFEALTAADRPYKNGMTLSDAIAIMCRMRDNGHIDPDLFEVFVREGVHLRYGQEFLDPAQLDL
;
A
#
# COMPACT_ATOMS: atom_id res chain seq x y z
N MET A 1 -26.37 77.45 -0.42
CA MET A 1 -25.38 78.42 0.15
C MET A 1 -25.88 78.88 1.50
N ILE A 2 -25.58 78.18 2.60
CA ILE A 2 -25.73 78.65 3.97
C ILE A 2 -24.51 78.10 4.70
N ALA A 3 -23.56 79.00 4.98
CA ALA A 3 -22.39 78.71 5.77
C ALA A 3 -22.78 78.78 7.27
N VAL A 4 -22.53 77.69 8.00
CA VAL A 4 -22.64 77.69 9.47
C VAL A 4 -21.24 77.67 10.04
N THR A 5 -20.81 78.75 10.58
CA THR A 5 -19.54 78.96 11.28
C THR A 5 -19.66 78.45 12.71
N PHE A 6 -19.02 77.35 13.08
CA PHE A 6 -18.86 76.94 14.48
C PHE A 6 -17.58 77.56 15.06
N ARG A 7 -17.75 78.38 16.11
CA ARG A 7 -16.68 78.82 17.00
C ARG A 7 -16.23 77.70 17.90
N TYR A 8 -14.95 77.38 17.92
CA TYR A 8 -14.31 76.52 18.88
C TYR A 8 -14.12 77.28 20.18
N ASP A 9 -14.75 76.82 21.26
CA ASP A 9 -14.45 77.23 22.59
C ASP A 9 -13.50 76.22 23.20
N ALA A 10 -12.32 76.68 23.63
CA ALA A 10 -11.27 75.85 24.18
C ALA A 10 -11.53 75.65 25.68
N GLY A 11 -12.03 74.46 26.01
CA GLY A 11 -12.10 73.95 27.37
C GLY A 11 -11.76 72.46 27.35
N VAL A 12 -10.47 72.11 27.50
CA VAL A 12 -10.05 70.73 27.65
C VAL A 12 -10.26 70.29 29.10
N PRO A 13 -11.19 69.33 29.38
CA PRO A 13 -11.15 68.63 30.65
C PRO A 13 -10.15 67.49 30.53
N ASN A 14 -9.22 67.38 31.47
CA ASN A 14 -8.29 66.26 31.68
C ASN A 14 -9.00 64.93 31.45
N ALA A 15 -8.67 64.24 30.37
CA ALA A 15 -9.06 62.86 30.12
C ALA A 15 -8.38 62.00 31.23
N HIS A 16 -9.19 61.34 32.02
CA HIS A 16 -8.74 60.44 33.11
C HIS A 16 -7.83 59.33 32.54
N PRO A 17 -6.69 59.01 33.18
CA PRO A 17 -5.79 57.92 32.76
C PRO A 17 -6.48 56.55 32.63
N ARG A 18 -7.61 56.36 33.31
CA ARG A 18 -8.42 55.12 33.20
C ARG A 18 -9.03 54.87 31.82
N CYS A 19 -9.28 55.89 31.01
CA CYS A 19 -9.85 55.72 29.68
C CYS A 19 -8.81 55.24 28.66
N PHE A 20 -7.57 55.71 28.75
CA PHE A 20 -6.46 55.26 27.92
C PHE A 20 -6.06 53.81 28.21
N MET A 21 -5.95 53.42 29.49
CA MET A 21 -5.64 52.04 29.86
C MET A 21 -6.73 51.03 29.44
N ALA A 22 -8.02 51.41 29.46
CA ALA A 22 -9.11 50.57 29.00
C ALA A 22 -9.08 50.38 27.47
N GLN A 23 -8.66 51.38 26.73
CA GLN A 23 -8.59 51.33 25.27
C GLN A 23 -7.38 50.52 24.78
N GLU A 24 -6.21 50.61 25.43
CA GLU A 24 -5.03 49.76 25.18
C GLU A 24 -5.30 48.30 25.52
N SER A 25 -5.98 48.03 26.64
CA SER A 25 -6.39 46.66 27.02
C SER A 25 -7.33 46.02 25.99
N THR A 26 -8.27 46.78 25.44
CA THR A 26 -9.22 46.31 24.43
C THR A 26 -8.53 46.01 23.08
N VAL A 27 -7.62 46.87 22.64
CA VAL A 27 -6.85 46.67 21.40
C VAL A 27 -5.93 45.46 21.52
N ASN A 28 -5.32 45.23 22.67
CA ASN A 28 -4.47 44.06 22.91
C ASN A 28 -5.29 42.78 22.91
N LEU A 29 -6.49 42.78 23.49
CA LEU A 29 -7.40 41.61 23.45
C LEU A 29 -7.84 41.27 22.04
N PHE A 30 -8.21 42.27 21.20
CA PHE A 30 -8.57 42.04 19.80
C PHE A 30 -7.40 41.43 19.02
N ARG A 31 -6.18 41.91 19.19
CA ARG A 31 -5.00 41.35 18.52
C ARG A 31 -4.78 39.87 18.94
N ARG A 32 -4.92 39.53 20.23
CA ARG A 32 -4.80 38.15 20.70
C ARG A 32 -5.88 37.24 20.16
N LEU A 33 -7.13 37.73 19.98
CA LEU A 33 -8.23 36.98 19.36
C LEU A 33 -7.97 36.74 17.85
N GLU A 34 -7.45 37.74 17.13
CA GLU A 34 -7.04 37.55 15.73
C GLU A 34 -5.91 36.53 15.60
N GLN A 35 -4.93 36.56 16.51
CA GLN A 35 -3.87 35.56 16.57
C GLN A 35 -4.44 34.15 16.84
N LEU A 36 -5.35 34.01 17.78
CA LEU A 36 -6.00 32.73 18.09
C LEU A 36 -6.72 32.15 16.86
N ASN A 37 -7.46 32.98 16.13
CA ASN A 37 -8.14 32.55 14.91
C ASN A 37 -7.14 32.14 13.81
N GLY A 38 -6.05 32.88 13.65
CA GLY A 38 -4.97 32.56 12.73
C GLY A 38 -4.29 31.23 13.08
N ILE A 39 -4.04 30.99 14.36
CA ILE A 39 -3.47 29.73 14.88
C ILE A 39 -4.44 28.57 14.60
N GLY A 40 -5.72 28.69 14.89
CA GLY A 40 -6.71 27.64 14.64
C GLY A 40 -6.76 27.23 13.16
N ALA A 41 -6.68 28.21 12.27
CA ALA A 41 -6.61 27.97 10.82
C ALA A 41 -5.29 27.28 10.40
N ALA A 42 -4.17 27.60 11.04
CA ALA A 42 -2.88 26.95 10.79
C ALA A 42 -2.87 25.50 11.30
N LEU A 43 -3.36 25.27 12.52
CA LEU A 43 -3.47 23.92 13.09
C LEU A 43 -4.34 22.99 12.23
N SER A 44 -5.44 23.50 11.67
CA SER A 44 -6.32 22.71 10.79
C SER A 44 -5.70 22.32 9.46
N ARG A 45 -4.61 22.98 9.02
CA ARG A 45 -3.91 22.70 7.76
C ARG A 45 -2.72 21.75 7.93
N GLU A 46 -2.23 21.60 9.15
CA GLU A 46 -1.05 20.76 9.41
C GLU A 46 -1.41 19.28 9.24
N ARG A 47 -0.60 18.58 8.45
CA ARG A 47 -0.80 17.15 8.14
C ARG A 47 0.07 16.25 9.00
N ASN A 48 1.21 16.74 9.45
CA ASN A 48 2.11 15.99 10.31
C ASN A 48 1.70 16.13 11.78
N ILE A 49 1.43 15.02 12.46
CA ILE A 49 0.98 15.00 13.86
C ILE A 49 2.03 15.62 14.78
N ASP A 50 3.31 15.30 14.61
CA ASP A 50 4.38 15.82 15.46
C ASP A 50 4.50 17.34 15.33
N ARG A 51 4.41 17.88 14.11
CA ARG A 51 4.35 19.32 13.87
C ARG A 51 3.10 19.95 14.42
N LEU A 52 1.97 19.26 14.33
CA LEU A 52 0.72 19.77 14.91
C LEU A 52 0.85 19.93 16.43
N LEU A 53 1.39 18.94 17.13
CA LEU A 53 1.63 18.97 18.57
C LEU A 53 2.62 20.08 18.94
N GLU A 54 3.71 20.25 18.18
CA GLU A 54 4.66 21.34 18.37
C GLU A 54 3.99 22.71 18.22
N ASN A 55 3.24 22.90 17.12
CA ASN A 55 2.56 24.15 16.82
C ASN A 55 1.52 24.52 17.91
N ILE A 56 0.83 23.53 18.46
CA ILE A 56 -0.10 23.72 19.57
C ILE A 56 0.63 24.31 20.78
N LEU A 57 1.73 23.68 21.21
CA LEU A 57 2.47 24.12 22.39
C LEU A 57 3.13 25.50 22.18
N GLU A 58 3.77 25.71 21.05
CA GLU A 58 4.41 27.00 20.73
C GLU A 58 3.38 28.14 20.63
N ALA A 59 2.23 27.87 20.02
CA ALA A 59 1.13 28.84 19.98
C ALA A 59 0.59 29.16 21.37
N ALA A 60 0.43 28.17 22.23
CA ALA A 60 -0.03 28.35 23.60
C ALA A 60 0.96 29.19 24.42
N LYS A 61 2.26 28.92 24.30
CA LYS A 61 3.32 29.72 24.93
C LYS A 61 3.30 31.17 24.43
N ALA A 62 3.23 31.35 23.11
CA ALA A 62 3.25 32.67 22.50
C ALA A 62 2.05 33.55 22.92
N ILE A 63 0.84 32.97 23.02
CA ILE A 63 -0.39 33.72 23.34
C ILE A 63 -0.50 34.07 24.82
N THR A 64 0.13 33.25 25.69
CA THR A 64 0.08 33.44 27.16
C THR A 64 1.35 34.02 27.76
N GLY A 65 2.42 34.17 26.95
CA GLY A 65 3.73 34.60 27.43
C GLY A 65 4.43 33.57 28.31
N ALA A 66 4.08 32.29 28.22
CA ALA A 66 4.70 31.23 29.01
C ALA A 66 6.14 30.94 28.56
N ASP A 67 7.06 30.77 29.50
CA ASP A 67 8.46 30.38 29.24
C ASP A 67 8.58 28.94 28.78
N GLY A 68 7.77 28.04 29.34
CA GLY A 68 7.79 26.63 29.01
C GLY A 68 6.42 26.01 29.04
N GLY A 69 6.39 24.76 28.58
CA GLY A 69 5.18 23.96 28.64
C GLY A 69 5.41 22.53 28.21
N THR A 70 4.40 21.74 28.46
CA THR A 70 4.33 20.32 28.14
C THR A 70 2.98 20.00 27.53
N LEU A 71 2.98 19.22 26.44
CA LEU A 71 1.78 18.66 25.86
C LEU A 71 1.75 17.16 26.15
N TYR A 72 0.65 16.71 26.67
CA TYR A 72 0.37 15.30 26.94
C TYR A 72 -0.72 14.80 26.01
N SER A 73 -0.61 13.55 25.57
CA SER A 73 -1.71 12.78 24.98
C SER A 73 -2.26 11.76 25.99
N VAL A 74 -3.48 11.35 25.83
CA VAL A 74 -4.05 10.21 26.55
C VAL A 74 -3.59 8.93 25.85
N THR A 75 -3.16 7.92 26.63
CA THR A 75 -2.82 6.59 26.09
C THR A 75 -4.05 5.89 25.50
N GLU A 76 -3.86 4.94 24.56
CA GLU A 76 -4.96 4.22 23.90
C GLU A 76 -5.89 3.50 24.88
N ASP A 77 -5.36 3.02 26.01
CA ASP A 77 -6.13 2.38 27.07
C ASP A 77 -6.86 3.39 27.98
N GLY A 78 -6.64 4.69 27.78
CA GLY A 78 -7.25 5.75 28.57
C GLY A 78 -6.77 5.82 30.03
N GLN A 79 -5.69 5.12 30.40
CA GLN A 79 -5.26 5.00 31.80
C GLN A 79 -4.16 5.96 32.22
N SER A 80 -3.45 6.56 31.26
CA SER A 80 -2.27 7.39 31.53
C SER A 80 -2.16 8.57 30.58
N LEU A 81 -1.37 9.55 30.97
CA LEU A 81 -0.90 10.63 30.11
C LEU A 81 0.54 10.35 29.67
N LYS A 82 0.79 10.44 28.37
CA LYS A 82 2.09 10.31 27.73
C LYS A 82 2.62 11.72 27.41
N PHE A 83 3.88 11.97 27.72
CA PHE A 83 4.57 13.19 27.31
C PHE A 83 4.84 13.17 25.80
N GLU A 84 4.28 14.10 25.05
CA GLU A 84 4.49 14.19 23.61
C GLU A 84 5.49 15.30 23.24
N ILE A 85 5.35 16.49 23.83
CA ILE A 85 6.21 17.65 23.57
C ILE A 85 6.58 18.30 24.88
N LEU A 86 7.85 18.67 25.05
CA LEU A 86 8.35 19.45 26.16
C LEU A 86 9.25 20.56 25.63
N ARG A 87 8.96 21.80 26.01
CA ARG A 87 9.70 23.00 25.60
C ARG A 87 9.91 23.90 26.82
N THR A 88 11.13 24.50 26.95
CA THR A 88 11.43 25.54 27.91
C THR A 88 12.47 26.48 27.29
N ASP A 89 12.07 27.72 27.00
CA ASP A 89 12.91 28.65 26.24
C ASP A 89 14.15 29.09 27.03
N SER A 90 14.00 29.44 28.29
CA SER A 90 15.13 29.88 29.12
C SER A 90 16.20 28.80 29.38
N LEU A 91 15.86 27.53 29.23
CA LEU A 91 16.77 26.39 29.34
C LEU A 91 17.19 25.81 27.98
N ASP A 92 16.67 26.32 26.88
CA ASP A 92 16.81 25.76 25.52
C ASP A 92 16.47 24.24 25.46
N ILE A 93 15.48 23.85 26.25
CA ILE A 93 14.99 22.46 26.27
C ILE A 93 13.95 22.27 25.16
N ARG A 94 14.23 21.32 24.24
CA ARG A 94 13.34 20.91 23.15
C ARG A 94 13.36 19.40 23.01
N LEU A 95 12.30 18.73 23.46
CA LEU A 95 12.15 17.28 23.43
C LEU A 95 10.82 16.89 22.79
N GLY A 96 10.77 15.73 22.15
CA GLY A 96 9.60 15.21 21.44
C GLY A 96 9.36 15.91 20.08
N GLY A 97 8.31 15.49 19.39
CA GLY A 97 7.93 16.01 18.08
C GLY A 97 8.99 15.77 17.01
N THR A 98 9.20 16.74 16.14
CA THR A 98 10.15 16.64 14.99
C THR A 98 11.63 16.80 15.40
N THR A 99 11.94 17.00 16.70
CA THR A 99 13.33 17.21 17.14
C THR A 99 14.21 15.96 17.05
N GLY A 100 13.61 14.77 16.94
CA GLY A 100 14.29 13.48 17.00
C GLY A 100 14.86 13.14 18.39
N LYS A 101 14.61 13.98 19.42
CA LYS A 101 15.04 13.74 20.79
C LYS A 101 13.87 13.15 21.59
N PRO A 102 13.92 11.90 22.03
CA PRO A 102 12.85 11.28 22.80
C PRO A 102 12.68 11.95 24.17
N ILE A 103 11.48 11.85 24.71
CA ILE A 103 11.20 12.21 26.09
C ILE A 103 11.27 10.94 26.93
N ASP A 104 12.35 10.79 27.68
CA ASP A 104 12.58 9.64 28.56
C ASP A 104 11.98 9.91 29.95
N LEU A 105 10.66 10.08 29.99
CA LEU A 105 9.87 10.24 31.20
C LEU A 105 8.80 9.14 31.26
N PRO A 106 8.54 8.58 32.46
CA PRO A 106 7.50 7.57 32.62
C PRO A 106 6.11 8.14 32.30
N LEU A 107 5.20 7.27 31.87
CA LEU A 107 3.79 7.63 31.72
C LEU A 107 3.26 8.16 33.07
N LEU A 108 2.40 9.15 33.00
CA LEU A 108 1.74 9.72 34.15
C LEU A 108 0.37 9.04 34.35
N PRO A 109 0.21 8.10 35.30
CA PRO A 109 -1.03 7.38 35.48
C PRO A 109 -2.14 8.31 35.97
N LEU A 110 -3.35 8.14 35.43
CA LEU A 110 -4.54 8.85 35.87
C LEU A 110 -5.11 8.29 37.19
N ARG A 111 -4.76 7.04 37.50
CA ARG A 111 -5.13 6.38 38.75
C ARG A 111 -3.89 5.88 39.48
N THR A 112 -3.96 5.91 40.79
CA THR A 112 -2.94 5.34 41.70
C THR A 112 -3.03 3.79 41.69
N ALA A 113 -2.04 3.12 42.27
CA ALA A 113 -1.98 1.65 42.28
C ALA A 113 -3.17 0.98 43.01
N ASP A 114 -3.83 1.69 43.90
CA ASP A 114 -5.05 1.26 44.61
C ASP A 114 -6.35 1.60 43.86
N GLY A 115 -6.24 2.16 42.63
CA GLY A 115 -7.36 2.51 41.76
C GLY A 115 -8.01 3.89 42.05
N ALA A 116 -7.53 4.63 43.04
CA ALA A 116 -8.04 5.97 43.34
C ALA A 116 -7.58 6.98 42.25
N PRO A 117 -8.29 8.11 42.06
CA PRO A 117 -7.84 9.21 41.21
C PRO A 117 -6.45 9.72 41.64
N ASN A 118 -5.57 9.98 40.64
CA ASN A 118 -4.26 10.58 40.91
C ASN A 118 -4.37 12.10 41.04
N ASP A 119 -4.95 12.56 42.14
CA ASP A 119 -5.19 13.97 42.41
C ASP A 119 -3.94 14.75 42.83
N SER A 120 -2.85 14.05 43.14
CA SER A 120 -1.60 14.69 43.56
C SER A 120 -0.83 15.34 42.42
N MET A 121 -1.04 14.87 41.18
CA MET A 121 -0.35 15.37 39.98
C MET A 121 -1.25 16.33 39.21
N VAL A 122 -0.81 17.59 39.02
CA VAL A 122 -1.60 18.66 38.40
C VAL A 122 -2.22 18.26 37.05
N ALA A 123 -1.43 17.65 36.18
CA ALA A 123 -1.91 17.23 34.83
C ALA A 123 -2.95 16.10 34.94
N ALA A 124 -2.74 15.12 35.82
CA ALA A 124 -3.69 14.03 36.03
C ALA A 124 -4.99 14.56 36.68
N HIS A 125 -4.89 15.44 37.69
CA HIS A 125 -6.04 16.08 38.30
C HIS A 125 -6.88 16.86 37.28
N SER A 126 -6.23 17.69 36.47
CA SER A 126 -6.91 18.44 35.39
C SER A 126 -7.63 17.50 34.40
N ALA A 127 -6.98 16.39 34.01
CA ALA A 127 -7.55 15.38 33.14
C ALA A 127 -8.77 14.69 33.74
N ILE A 128 -8.66 14.22 34.99
CA ILE A 128 -9.69 13.43 35.68
C ILE A 128 -10.94 14.26 35.98
N HIS A 129 -10.72 15.49 36.52
CA HIS A 129 -11.82 16.35 36.94
C HIS A 129 -12.33 17.29 35.86
N ASP A 130 -11.74 17.23 34.69
CA ASP A 130 -12.13 18.08 33.54
C ASP A 130 -12.12 19.57 33.91
N ARG A 131 -11.06 20.03 34.58
CA ARG A 131 -10.94 21.40 35.07
C ARG A 131 -9.59 21.99 34.74
N THR A 132 -9.61 23.24 34.31
CA THR A 132 -8.40 24.06 34.24
C THR A 132 -7.87 24.33 35.63
N VAL A 133 -6.58 24.12 35.84
CA VAL A 133 -5.87 24.40 37.07
C VAL A 133 -4.89 25.54 36.83
N ASN A 134 -5.07 26.65 37.55
CA ASN A 134 -4.22 27.84 37.50
C ASN A 134 -3.55 28.05 38.87
N ILE A 135 -2.24 27.87 38.93
CA ILE A 135 -1.45 27.94 40.17
C ILE A 135 -0.51 29.13 40.09
N ALA A 136 -0.61 30.01 41.07
CA ALA A 136 0.20 31.22 41.16
C ALA A 136 1.67 30.92 41.51
N ASP A 137 1.89 30.05 42.49
CA ASP A 137 3.24 29.61 42.91
C ASP A 137 3.21 28.14 43.39
N ALA A 138 3.86 27.26 42.65
CA ALA A 138 3.97 25.84 42.93
C ALA A 138 4.73 25.52 44.24
N TYR A 139 5.54 26.44 44.72
CA TYR A 139 6.28 26.26 45.96
C TYR A 139 5.42 26.51 47.22
N SER A 140 4.33 27.25 47.07
CA SER A 140 3.38 27.56 48.15
C SER A 140 2.01 26.89 47.99
N ALA A 141 1.75 26.27 46.83
CA ALA A 141 0.48 25.60 46.53
C ALA A 141 0.31 24.33 47.40
N ALA A 142 -0.88 24.20 48.01
CA ALA A 142 -1.29 23.01 48.73
C ALA A 142 -2.12 22.07 47.83
N GLY A 143 -2.08 20.80 48.14
CA GLY A 143 -2.93 19.79 47.45
C GLY A 143 -2.28 19.06 46.27
N PHE A 144 -1.13 19.52 45.79
CA PHE A 144 -0.39 18.87 44.69
C PHE A 144 1.04 18.51 45.13
N ASP A 145 1.57 17.46 44.53
CA ASP A 145 2.95 17.03 44.72
C ASP A 145 3.86 17.65 43.62
N PHE A 146 4.68 18.61 44.06
CA PHE A 146 5.71 19.24 43.25
C PHE A 146 7.12 18.73 43.55
N SER A 147 7.28 17.56 44.18
CA SER A 147 8.60 17.00 44.52
C SER A 147 9.47 16.80 43.28
N GLY A 148 8.90 16.24 42.20
CA GLY A 148 9.57 16.07 40.90
C GLY A 148 9.96 17.40 40.27
N THR A 149 9.08 18.41 40.29
CA THR A 149 9.34 19.76 39.81
C THR A 149 10.49 20.41 40.58
N ARG A 150 10.49 20.32 41.92
CA ARG A 150 11.56 20.86 42.76
C ARG A 150 12.90 20.17 42.51
N ALA A 151 12.91 18.85 42.28
CA ALA A 151 14.12 18.10 41.92
C ALA A 151 14.67 18.52 40.55
N PHE A 152 13.80 18.77 39.57
CA PHE A 152 14.18 19.33 38.27
C PHE A 152 14.77 20.73 38.42
N ASP A 153 14.10 21.62 39.15
CA ASP A 153 14.53 22.99 39.40
C ASP A 153 15.91 23.04 40.07
N GLN A 154 16.14 22.21 41.09
CA GLN A 154 17.44 22.11 41.79
C GLN A 154 18.56 21.68 40.83
N ARG A 155 18.27 20.78 39.91
CA ARG A 155 19.26 20.24 38.95
C ARG A 155 19.58 21.23 37.84
N THR A 156 18.62 22.02 37.41
CA THR A 156 18.74 22.91 36.25
C THR A 156 18.99 24.37 36.60
N GLY A 157 18.81 24.76 37.88
CA GLY A 157 18.82 26.15 38.33
C GLY A 157 17.56 26.93 37.91
N TYR A 158 16.57 26.25 37.36
CA TYR A 158 15.28 26.83 36.98
C TYR A 158 14.37 26.98 38.22
N ARG A 159 13.38 27.84 38.15
CA ARG A 159 12.33 27.91 39.14
C ARG A 159 10.96 27.86 38.47
N SER A 160 10.32 26.70 38.51
CA SER A 160 8.96 26.50 38.05
C SER A 160 7.98 27.09 39.05
N GLN A 161 7.51 28.30 38.79
CA GLN A 161 6.69 29.07 39.72
C GLN A 161 5.20 28.98 39.35
N SER A 162 4.76 29.62 38.26
CA SER A 162 3.35 29.65 37.89
C SER A 162 3.02 28.54 36.90
N PHE A 163 1.83 27.91 37.07
CA PHE A 163 1.34 26.82 36.21
C PHE A 163 -0.07 27.12 35.74
N LEU A 164 -0.31 26.86 34.46
CA LEU A 164 -1.64 26.80 33.85
C LEU A 164 -1.80 25.47 33.15
N THR A 165 -2.72 24.63 33.61
CA THR A 165 -2.95 23.30 33.10
C THR A 165 -4.38 23.19 32.60
N VAL A 166 -4.55 22.89 31.31
CA VAL A 166 -5.84 22.90 30.59
C VAL A 166 -6.11 21.54 29.99
N PRO A 167 -7.24 20.90 30.27
CA PRO A 167 -7.63 19.66 29.60
C PRO A 167 -8.04 19.94 28.16
N MET A 168 -7.57 19.11 27.23
CA MET A 168 -7.87 19.19 25.79
C MET A 168 -8.97 18.19 25.45
N LYS A 169 -10.12 18.65 25.02
CA LYS A 169 -11.26 17.80 24.69
C LYS A 169 -11.77 18.04 23.27
N ASN A 170 -12.17 16.95 22.63
CA ASN A 170 -12.83 17.00 21.34
C ASN A 170 -14.30 17.45 21.46
N HIS A 171 -15.02 17.45 20.32
CA HIS A 171 -16.44 17.86 20.26
C HIS A 171 -17.38 16.87 20.99
N ASP A 172 -16.96 15.63 21.22
CA ASP A 172 -17.69 14.62 21.99
C ASP A 172 -17.41 14.70 23.50
N ARG A 173 -16.62 15.69 23.91
CA ARG A 173 -16.11 15.88 25.27
C ARG A 173 -15.17 14.78 25.76
N GLU A 174 -14.60 14.01 24.85
CA GLU A 174 -13.56 13.05 25.19
C GLU A 174 -12.25 13.76 25.44
N LEU A 175 -11.54 13.34 26.49
CA LEU A 175 -10.21 13.85 26.80
C LEU A 175 -9.19 13.33 25.80
N ILE A 176 -8.59 14.22 25.02
CA ILE A 176 -7.56 13.90 24.02
C ILE A 176 -6.15 14.08 24.60
N GLY A 177 -6.00 15.01 25.54
CA GLY A 177 -4.71 15.32 26.14
C GLY A 177 -4.81 16.41 27.17
N VAL A 178 -3.65 16.88 27.62
CA VAL A 178 -3.51 17.99 28.56
C VAL A 178 -2.43 18.94 28.07
N LEU A 179 -2.73 20.23 28.07
CA LEU A 179 -1.78 21.32 27.84
C LEU A 179 -1.37 21.92 29.19
N GLN A 180 -0.09 21.87 29.49
CA GLN A 180 0.47 22.48 30.68
C GLN A 180 1.48 23.57 30.33
N LEU A 181 1.28 24.77 30.81
CA LEU A 181 2.14 25.93 30.60
C LEU A 181 2.80 26.31 31.93
N ILE A 182 4.02 26.79 31.86
CA ILE A 182 4.86 27.09 33.02
C ILE A 182 5.45 28.49 32.85
N ASN A 183 5.42 29.28 33.96
CA ASN A 183 6.06 30.59 34.10
C ASN A 183 5.60 31.59 33.02
N ALA A 184 4.41 32.17 33.24
CA ALA A 184 4.03 33.37 32.48
C ALA A 184 5.05 34.48 32.75
N ARG A 185 5.48 35.19 31.72
CA ARG A 185 6.45 36.30 31.83
C ARG A 185 5.79 37.63 31.53
N ASP A 186 6.09 38.58 32.36
CA ASP A 186 5.75 39.96 32.07
C ASP A 186 6.52 40.45 30.84
N PRO A 187 5.84 40.95 29.78
CA PRO A 187 6.49 41.34 28.54
C PRO A 187 7.46 42.52 28.68
N ASP A 188 7.32 43.36 29.68
CA ASP A 188 8.12 44.56 29.87
C ASP A 188 9.34 44.29 30.75
N THR A 189 9.15 43.51 31.82
CA THR A 189 10.20 43.26 32.85
C THR A 189 10.89 41.90 32.65
N GLY A 190 10.24 40.95 32.00
CA GLY A 190 10.69 39.55 31.88
C GLY A 190 10.54 38.74 33.17
N GLU A 191 10.01 39.33 34.24
CA GLU A 191 9.77 38.63 35.51
C GLU A 191 8.67 37.58 35.39
N VAL A 192 8.78 36.51 36.18
CA VAL A 192 7.73 35.47 36.21
C VAL A 192 6.53 36.01 37.00
N ILE A 193 5.37 35.96 36.36
CA ILE A 193 4.08 36.38 36.92
C ILE A 193 3.09 35.22 36.92
N THR A 194 1.92 35.41 37.53
CA THR A 194 0.81 34.47 37.49
C THR A 194 0.06 34.57 36.14
N PHE A 195 -0.44 33.47 35.61
CA PHE A 195 -1.34 33.50 34.46
C PHE A 195 -2.63 34.26 34.81
N SER A 196 -2.96 35.26 34.01
CA SER A 196 -4.20 36.03 34.20
C SER A 196 -5.43 35.21 33.80
N GLN A 197 -6.63 35.67 34.21
CA GLN A 197 -7.89 35.06 33.72
C GLN A 197 -8.03 35.18 32.21
N ALA A 198 -7.48 36.19 31.57
CA ALA A 198 -7.46 36.35 30.13
C ALA A 198 -6.55 35.29 29.46
N ASP A 199 -5.37 35.05 30.01
CA ASP A 199 -4.45 33.99 29.52
C ASP A 199 -5.08 32.60 29.68
N GLN A 200 -5.77 32.34 30.78
CA GLN A 200 -6.52 31.11 31.00
C GLN A 200 -7.59 30.92 29.93
N SER A 201 -8.44 31.92 29.67
CA SER A 201 -9.51 31.85 28.69
C SER A 201 -8.97 31.64 27.26
N LEU A 202 -7.84 32.25 26.92
CA LEU A 202 -7.17 32.07 25.62
C LEU A 202 -6.58 30.65 25.51
N ALA A 203 -5.92 30.15 26.56
CA ALA A 203 -5.38 28.80 26.59
C ALA A 203 -6.49 27.74 26.49
N GLU A 204 -7.63 27.93 27.18
CA GLU A 204 -8.80 27.04 27.07
C GLU A 204 -9.39 27.02 25.66
N SER A 205 -9.51 28.19 25.02
CA SER A 205 -9.99 28.28 23.62
C SER A 205 -9.03 27.62 22.66
N LEU A 206 -7.72 27.81 22.79
CA LEU A 206 -6.71 27.17 21.98
C LEU A 206 -6.68 25.66 22.21
N ALA A 207 -6.77 25.20 23.45
CA ALA A 207 -6.82 23.78 23.80
C ALA A 207 -8.01 23.06 23.14
N SER A 208 -9.17 23.72 23.10
CA SER A 208 -10.35 23.20 22.41
C SER A 208 -10.14 23.09 20.88
N GLN A 209 -9.61 24.15 20.23
CA GLN A 209 -9.31 24.13 18.80
C GLN A 209 -8.24 23.08 18.46
N ALA A 210 -7.21 22.98 19.29
CA ALA A 210 -6.13 22.00 19.15
C ALA A 210 -6.64 20.56 19.29
N ALA A 211 -7.51 20.30 20.26
CA ALA A 211 -8.12 18.98 20.45
C ALA A 211 -8.94 18.56 19.22
N ILE A 212 -9.72 19.47 18.64
CA ILE A 212 -10.49 19.20 17.41
C ILE A 212 -9.56 18.92 16.23
N ALA A 213 -8.52 19.73 16.03
CA ALA A 213 -7.56 19.54 14.94
C ALA A 213 -6.82 18.19 15.08
N LEU A 214 -6.39 17.84 16.30
CA LEU A 214 -5.71 16.60 16.61
C LEU A 214 -6.65 15.39 16.40
N THR A 215 -7.88 15.45 16.89
CA THR A 215 -8.88 14.39 16.69
C THR A 215 -9.15 14.16 15.21
N ASN A 216 -9.37 15.22 14.44
CA ASN A 216 -9.60 15.11 12.99
C ASN A 216 -8.39 14.44 12.30
N ARG A 217 -7.16 14.80 12.68
CA ARG A 217 -5.96 14.20 12.10
C ARG A 217 -5.82 12.72 12.46
N LEU A 218 -6.08 12.36 13.71
CA LEU A 218 -6.06 10.97 14.16
C LEU A 218 -7.12 10.13 13.42
N LEU A 219 -8.33 10.65 13.28
CA LEU A 219 -9.40 9.98 12.53
C LEU A 219 -9.03 9.77 11.06
N ILE A 220 -8.45 10.77 10.41
CA ILE A 220 -7.99 10.64 9.02
C ILE A 220 -6.94 9.54 8.92
N THR A 221 -5.94 9.52 9.81
CA THR A 221 -4.90 8.49 9.82
C THR A 221 -5.47 7.09 10.10
N GLN A 222 -6.46 6.97 10.98
CA GLN A 222 -7.15 5.70 11.23
C GLN A 222 -7.93 5.22 10.00
N LEU A 223 -8.62 6.12 9.29
CA LEU A 223 -9.31 5.80 8.05
C LEU A 223 -8.35 5.34 6.94
N GLU A 224 -7.20 6.02 6.79
CA GLU A 224 -6.15 5.63 5.84
C GLU A 224 -5.65 4.20 6.15
N ARG A 225 -5.33 3.90 7.42
CA ARG A 225 -4.90 2.57 7.85
C ARG A 225 -5.97 1.50 7.65
N LEU A 226 -7.22 1.83 7.95
CA LEU A 226 -8.34 0.92 7.73
C LEU A 226 -8.52 0.60 6.24
N PHE A 227 -8.43 1.61 5.38
CA PHE A 227 -8.49 1.44 3.94
C PHE A 227 -7.35 0.55 3.42
N GLU A 228 -6.10 0.80 3.84
CA GLU A 228 -4.97 -0.08 3.49
C GLU A 228 -5.19 -1.53 3.97
N SER A 229 -5.75 -1.70 5.16
CA SER A 229 -6.07 -3.03 5.69
C SER A 229 -7.12 -3.76 4.84
N PHE A 230 -8.13 -3.05 4.33
CA PHE A 230 -9.11 -3.63 3.39
C PHE A 230 -8.48 -3.99 2.05
N VAL A 231 -7.59 -3.17 1.52
CA VAL A 231 -6.85 -3.48 0.29
C VAL A 231 -6.02 -4.75 0.48
N ASN A 232 -5.28 -4.84 1.58
CA ASN A 232 -4.49 -6.02 1.91
C ASN A 232 -5.36 -7.27 2.12
N LEU A 233 -6.56 -7.13 2.69
CA LEU A 233 -7.51 -8.22 2.83
C LEU A 233 -7.99 -8.75 1.45
N ILE A 234 -8.21 -7.87 0.48
CA ILE A 234 -8.56 -8.26 -0.89
C ILE A 234 -7.40 -9.03 -1.52
N ASN A 235 -6.16 -8.55 -1.38
CA ASN A 235 -4.98 -9.22 -1.88
C ASN A 235 -4.79 -10.61 -1.24
N LEU A 236 -4.93 -10.70 0.07
CA LEU A 236 -4.92 -11.99 0.78
C LEU A 236 -5.97 -12.96 0.24
N ALA A 237 -7.19 -12.49 -0.04
CA ALA A 237 -8.25 -13.34 -0.61
C ALA A 237 -7.92 -13.84 -2.03
N ILE A 238 -7.15 -13.06 -2.82
CA ILE A 238 -6.67 -13.46 -4.14
C ILE A 238 -5.55 -14.49 -3.99
N ASP A 239 -4.62 -14.28 -3.07
CA ASP A 239 -3.51 -15.17 -2.80
C ASP A 239 -3.97 -16.52 -2.21
N GLU A 240 -4.96 -16.52 -1.31
CA GLU A 240 -5.59 -17.74 -0.79
C GLU A 240 -6.34 -18.53 -1.89
N LYS A 241 -6.85 -17.83 -2.90
CA LYS A 241 -7.50 -18.45 -4.04
C LYS A 241 -6.52 -19.15 -4.97
N SER A 242 -5.32 -18.59 -5.16
CA SER A 242 -4.24 -19.13 -6.00
C SER A 242 -2.90 -18.93 -5.30
N PRO A 243 -2.28 -19.98 -4.77
CA PRO A 243 -1.00 -19.87 -4.07
C PRO A 243 0.16 -19.39 -4.97
N TYR A 244 -0.07 -19.24 -6.25
CA TYR A 244 0.91 -18.79 -7.25
C TYR A 244 0.87 -17.28 -7.53
N THR A 245 -0.06 -16.57 -6.89
CA THR A 245 -0.11 -15.10 -6.89
C THR A 245 0.50 -14.51 -5.63
N GLY A 246 0.92 -15.36 -4.69
CA GLY A 246 1.50 -14.96 -3.40
C GLY A 246 2.71 -14.04 -3.57
N GLY A 247 2.63 -12.84 -2.98
CA GLY A 247 3.67 -11.83 -3.05
C GLY A 247 3.69 -10.98 -4.33
N HIS A 248 3.03 -11.36 -5.42
CA HIS A 248 2.90 -10.54 -6.62
C HIS A 248 2.28 -9.17 -6.32
N CYS A 249 1.18 -9.18 -5.56
CA CYS A 249 0.48 -7.96 -5.14
C CYS A 249 1.31 -7.03 -4.24
N GLU A 250 2.40 -7.50 -3.64
CA GLU A 250 3.36 -6.68 -2.88
C GLU A 250 4.55 -6.24 -3.75
N ARG A 251 5.05 -7.13 -4.61
CA ARG A 251 6.25 -6.87 -5.43
C ARG A 251 6.01 -5.88 -6.56
N VAL A 252 4.85 -5.93 -7.24
CA VAL A 252 4.52 -4.99 -8.33
C VAL A 252 4.43 -3.54 -7.84
N PRO A 253 3.72 -3.21 -6.74
CA PRO A 253 3.75 -1.85 -6.19
C PRO A 253 5.14 -1.37 -5.79
N ALA A 254 5.96 -2.23 -5.17
CA ALA A 254 7.33 -1.90 -4.80
C ALA A 254 8.16 -1.54 -6.04
N LEU A 255 8.13 -2.39 -7.07
CA LEU A 255 8.87 -2.17 -8.31
C LEU A 255 8.38 -0.93 -9.07
N THR A 256 7.06 -0.73 -9.12
CA THR A 256 6.45 0.46 -9.76
C THR A 256 6.91 1.74 -9.06
N THR A 257 6.96 1.75 -7.74
CA THR A 257 7.43 2.89 -6.95
C THR A 257 8.92 3.13 -7.16
N LEU A 258 9.76 2.09 -7.18
CA LEU A 258 11.19 2.21 -7.49
C LEU A 258 11.43 2.83 -8.87
N LEU A 259 10.64 2.43 -9.88
CA LEU A 259 10.72 3.01 -11.21
C LEU A 259 10.26 4.46 -11.23
N ALA A 260 9.13 4.77 -10.60
CA ALA A 260 8.61 6.13 -10.53
C ALA A 260 9.57 7.09 -9.83
N ASP A 261 10.21 6.65 -8.74
CA ASP A 261 11.26 7.42 -8.06
C ASP A 261 12.51 7.62 -8.92
N ALA A 262 12.87 6.63 -9.74
CA ALA A 262 13.96 6.78 -10.70
C ALA A 262 13.63 7.80 -11.81
N VAL A 263 12.39 7.76 -12.31
CA VAL A 263 11.90 8.72 -13.31
C VAL A 263 11.85 10.13 -12.73
N ALA A 264 11.35 10.31 -11.50
CA ALA A 264 11.29 11.61 -10.83
C ALA A 264 12.67 12.25 -10.57
N ARG A 265 13.75 11.45 -10.54
CA ARG A 265 15.14 11.94 -10.46
C ARG A 265 15.75 12.28 -11.81
N THR A 266 15.08 11.95 -12.91
CA THR A 266 15.61 12.21 -14.26
C THR A 266 15.49 13.70 -14.61
N THR A 267 16.60 14.33 -14.97
CA THR A 267 16.67 15.76 -15.25
C THR A 267 16.81 16.10 -16.74
N VAL A 268 16.92 15.08 -17.60
CA VAL A 268 17.12 15.22 -19.06
C VAL A 268 16.21 14.29 -19.82
N GLY A 269 15.84 14.68 -21.05
CA GLY A 269 14.99 13.86 -21.93
C GLY A 269 13.49 14.07 -21.71
N PRO A 270 12.65 13.24 -22.34
CA PRO A 270 11.19 13.43 -22.36
C PRO A 270 10.51 13.24 -20.99
N LEU A 271 11.22 12.69 -20.00
CA LEU A 271 10.71 12.44 -18.65
C LEU A 271 11.19 13.47 -17.63
N ALA A 272 11.97 14.49 -18.02
CA ALA A 272 12.58 15.46 -17.11
C ALA A 272 11.59 16.35 -16.35
N GLU A 273 10.36 16.50 -16.85
CA GLU A 273 9.31 17.28 -16.19
C GLU A 273 8.46 16.45 -15.22
N PHE A 274 8.67 15.14 -15.16
CA PHE A 274 7.90 14.29 -14.25
C PHE A 274 8.31 14.54 -12.81
N THR A 275 7.33 14.88 -11.99
CA THR A 275 7.50 15.04 -10.54
C THR A 275 6.44 14.21 -9.82
N MET A 276 6.74 13.78 -8.63
CA MET A 276 5.85 12.98 -7.81
C MET A 276 6.03 13.36 -6.34
N ASP A 277 4.96 13.80 -5.70
CA ASP A 277 4.93 14.06 -4.27
C ASP A 277 4.53 12.82 -3.47
N GLU A 278 4.38 12.94 -2.15
CA GLU A 278 3.98 11.82 -1.28
C GLU A 278 2.55 11.33 -1.56
N ALA A 279 1.64 12.22 -1.95
CA ALA A 279 0.27 11.86 -2.29
C ALA A 279 0.21 11.08 -3.61
N ASP A 280 1.00 11.49 -4.60
CA ASP A 280 1.14 10.78 -5.88
C ASP A 280 1.74 9.38 -5.69
N ARG A 281 2.76 9.26 -4.80
CA ARG A 281 3.34 7.94 -4.43
C ARG A 281 2.31 7.04 -3.79
N TYR A 282 1.51 7.60 -2.89
CA TYR A 282 0.45 6.85 -2.22
C TYR A 282 -0.62 6.38 -3.21
N GLU A 283 -1.05 7.26 -4.15
CA GLU A 283 -2.00 6.91 -5.20
C GLU A 283 -1.45 5.78 -6.10
N LEU A 284 -0.18 5.87 -6.51
CA LEU A 284 0.47 4.85 -7.32
C LEU A 284 0.62 3.51 -6.58
N LYS A 285 0.98 3.55 -5.29
CA LYS A 285 1.01 2.35 -4.42
C LYS A 285 -0.35 1.69 -4.35
N MET A 286 -1.43 2.46 -4.12
CA MET A 286 -2.79 1.93 -4.05
C MET A 286 -3.23 1.30 -5.38
N ALA A 287 -2.92 1.94 -6.51
CA ALA A 287 -3.19 1.38 -7.83
C ALA A 287 -2.44 0.06 -8.05
N GLY A 288 -1.17 -0.02 -7.65
CA GLY A 288 -0.37 -1.23 -7.71
C GLY A 288 -0.91 -2.36 -6.84
N LEU A 289 -1.35 -2.07 -5.62
CA LEU A 289 -1.96 -3.06 -4.74
C LEU A 289 -3.29 -3.62 -5.28
N LEU A 290 -4.02 -2.83 -6.07
CA LEU A 290 -5.36 -3.17 -6.58
C LEU A 290 -5.39 -3.56 -8.05
N HIS A 291 -4.24 -3.51 -8.78
CA HIS A 291 -4.23 -3.69 -10.24
C HIS A 291 -4.86 -5.02 -10.70
N ASP A 292 -4.73 -6.04 -9.89
CA ASP A 292 -5.16 -7.41 -10.15
C ASP A 292 -6.38 -7.86 -9.34
N CYS A 293 -7.08 -6.95 -8.65
CA CYS A 293 -8.22 -7.32 -7.79
C CYS A 293 -9.33 -8.08 -8.53
N GLY A 294 -9.46 -7.87 -9.84
CA GLY A 294 -10.39 -8.59 -10.71
C GLY A 294 -10.08 -10.08 -10.89
N LYS A 295 -8.87 -10.56 -10.57
CA LYS A 295 -8.51 -12.00 -10.60
C LYS A 295 -9.39 -12.84 -9.67
N ILE A 296 -10.05 -12.22 -8.69
CA ILE A 296 -11.02 -12.90 -7.85
C ILE A 296 -12.19 -13.51 -8.66
N THR A 297 -12.49 -12.97 -9.83
CA THR A 297 -13.55 -13.47 -10.72
C THR A 297 -13.10 -14.61 -11.63
N THR A 298 -11.79 -14.83 -11.80
CA THR A 298 -11.24 -15.85 -12.72
C THR A 298 -11.29 -17.23 -12.05
N PRO A 299 -11.79 -18.29 -12.72
CA PRO A 299 -11.79 -19.64 -12.15
C PRO A 299 -10.38 -20.16 -11.84
N VAL A 300 -10.21 -20.84 -10.71
CA VAL A 300 -8.91 -21.37 -10.24
C VAL A 300 -8.23 -22.26 -11.30
N HIS A 301 -9.00 -23.17 -11.94
CA HIS A 301 -8.47 -24.08 -12.96
C HIS A 301 -7.96 -23.38 -14.24
N VAL A 302 -8.27 -22.08 -14.42
CA VAL A 302 -7.72 -21.25 -15.50
C VAL A 302 -6.48 -20.49 -15.03
N VAL A 303 -6.53 -19.90 -13.83
CA VAL A 303 -5.39 -19.17 -13.23
C VAL A 303 -4.20 -20.11 -13.03
N ASP A 304 -4.46 -21.31 -12.48
CA ASP A 304 -3.43 -22.27 -12.06
C ASP A 304 -3.17 -23.35 -13.12
N LYS A 305 -3.63 -23.17 -14.38
CA LYS A 305 -3.49 -24.17 -15.42
C LYS A 305 -2.04 -24.43 -15.79
N ALA A 306 -1.52 -25.57 -15.33
CA ALA A 306 -0.15 -26.00 -15.45
C ALA A 306 0.20 -26.61 -16.79
N THR A 307 -0.70 -27.44 -17.29
CA THR A 307 -0.50 -28.23 -18.50
C THR A 307 -1.64 -27.98 -19.48
N LYS A 308 -1.41 -28.25 -20.76
CA LYS A 308 -2.40 -27.97 -21.80
C LYS A 308 -3.70 -28.76 -21.64
N LEU A 309 -3.65 -29.99 -21.11
CA LEU A 309 -4.81 -30.84 -20.85
C LEU A 309 -5.41 -30.71 -19.46
N GLN A 310 -4.85 -29.85 -18.63
CA GLN A 310 -5.38 -29.62 -17.28
C GLN A 310 -6.71 -28.86 -17.32
N THR A 311 -7.66 -29.36 -16.51
CA THR A 311 -8.92 -28.69 -16.15
C THR A 311 -9.06 -28.75 -14.63
N LEU A 312 -9.95 -29.57 -14.07
CA LEU A 312 -9.97 -29.90 -12.64
C LEU A 312 -8.82 -30.86 -12.27
N TYR A 313 -8.34 -31.64 -13.23
CA TYR A 313 -7.15 -32.49 -13.14
C TYR A 313 -6.48 -32.59 -14.51
N ASP A 314 -5.21 -33.03 -14.57
CA ASP A 314 -4.51 -33.21 -15.82
C ASP A 314 -5.01 -34.50 -16.53
N ARG A 315 -5.65 -34.31 -17.68
CA ARG A 315 -6.21 -35.40 -18.50
C ARG A 315 -5.19 -36.22 -19.27
N ILE A 316 -3.90 -35.91 -19.20
CA ILE A 316 -2.83 -36.72 -19.80
C ILE A 316 -2.91 -38.18 -19.32
N GLY A 317 -3.29 -38.41 -18.05
CA GLY A 317 -3.49 -39.74 -17.50
C GLY A 317 -4.58 -40.55 -18.19
N LEU A 318 -5.63 -39.90 -18.72
CA LEU A 318 -6.64 -40.56 -19.56
C LEU A 318 -6.10 -40.93 -20.93
N VAL A 319 -5.26 -40.09 -21.54
CA VAL A 319 -4.58 -40.37 -22.81
C VAL A 319 -3.63 -41.54 -22.61
N ASP A 320 -2.88 -41.58 -21.52
CA ASP A 320 -2.00 -42.70 -21.17
C ASP A 320 -2.81 -44.01 -21.01
N THR A 321 -3.94 -43.97 -20.36
CA THR A 321 -4.82 -45.14 -20.20
C THR A 321 -5.32 -45.65 -21.56
N ARG A 322 -5.65 -44.76 -22.51
CA ARG A 322 -6.02 -45.14 -23.86
C ARG A 322 -4.86 -45.83 -24.60
N PHE A 323 -3.62 -45.39 -24.43
CA PHE A 323 -2.44 -46.08 -24.95
C PHE A 323 -2.29 -47.49 -24.39
N GLU A 324 -2.52 -47.70 -23.09
CA GLU A 324 -2.51 -49.05 -22.50
C GLU A 324 -3.60 -49.93 -23.09
N VAL A 325 -4.80 -49.38 -23.38
CA VAL A 325 -5.85 -50.13 -24.10
C VAL A 325 -5.38 -50.52 -25.49
N LEU A 326 -4.80 -49.60 -26.28
CA LEU A 326 -4.27 -49.90 -27.62
C LEU A 326 -3.20 -51.00 -27.60
N LYS A 327 -2.28 -50.97 -26.62
CA LYS A 327 -1.28 -52.06 -26.46
C LYS A 327 -1.93 -53.40 -26.18
N ARG A 328 -2.93 -53.47 -25.28
CA ARG A 328 -3.66 -54.69 -25.01
C ARG A 328 -4.44 -55.19 -26.23
N ASP A 329 -5.04 -54.28 -27.01
CA ASP A 329 -5.73 -54.61 -28.24
C ASP A 329 -4.73 -55.19 -29.29
N ALA A 330 -3.53 -54.62 -29.42
CA ALA A 330 -2.48 -55.14 -30.29
C ALA A 330 -2.00 -56.52 -29.85
N GLU A 331 -1.73 -56.75 -28.56
CA GLU A 331 -1.38 -58.03 -27.96
C GLU A 331 -2.48 -59.09 -28.23
N LEU A 332 -3.74 -58.75 -27.99
CA LEU A 332 -4.89 -59.63 -28.21
C LEU A 332 -5.03 -59.96 -29.70
N ALA A 333 -4.84 -58.99 -30.59
CA ALA A 333 -4.89 -59.22 -32.03
C ALA A 333 -3.78 -60.17 -32.51
N ALA A 334 -2.55 -59.99 -32.01
CA ALA A 334 -1.43 -60.89 -32.28
C ALA A 334 -1.70 -62.32 -31.78
N LEU A 335 -2.18 -62.48 -30.55
CA LEU A 335 -2.56 -63.77 -29.98
C LEU A 335 -3.65 -64.45 -30.78
N ARG A 336 -4.70 -63.72 -31.22
CA ARG A 336 -5.77 -64.28 -32.08
C ARG A 336 -5.25 -64.72 -33.44
N ARG A 337 -4.32 -63.99 -34.06
CA ARG A 337 -3.68 -64.39 -35.30
C ARG A 337 -2.84 -65.65 -35.08
N GLN A 338 -2.07 -65.76 -34.02
CA GLN A 338 -1.29 -66.95 -33.67
C GLN A 338 -2.20 -68.19 -33.45
N LEU A 339 -3.30 -68.00 -32.76
CA LEU A 339 -4.28 -69.08 -32.53
C LEU A 339 -4.97 -69.55 -33.83
N ALA A 340 -5.26 -68.62 -34.76
CA ALA A 340 -5.84 -68.92 -36.03
C ALA A 340 -4.91 -69.69 -36.96
N LEU A 341 -3.60 -69.56 -36.83
CA LEU A 341 -2.57 -70.24 -37.61
C LEU A 341 -2.26 -71.64 -37.11
N ARG A 342 -2.81 -72.12 -36.01
CA ARG A 342 -2.73 -73.52 -35.59
C ARG A 342 -3.65 -74.43 -36.45
N PRO A 343 -3.12 -75.45 -37.17
CA PRO A 343 -2.16 -76.46 -36.70
C PRO A 343 -0.78 -76.48 -37.41
N VAL A 344 -0.45 -75.52 -38.22
CA VAL A 344 0.88 -75.48 -38.89
C VAL A 344 1.72 -74.37 -38.22
N VAL A 345 2.55 -74.78 -37.29
CA VAL A 345 3.47 -73.83 -36.60
C VAL A 345 4.66 -73.62 -37.58
N ASP A 346 4.72 -72.48 -38.27
CA ASP A 346 5.91 -71.97 -38.91
C ASP A 346 6.64 -71.00 -37.95
N ALA A 347 7.75 -71.43 -37.37
CA ALA A 347 8.56 -70.64 -36.45
C ALA A 347 9.01 -69.28 -37.06
N ARG A 348 9.08 -69.19 -38.38
CA ARG A 348 9.44 -67.98 -39.11
C ARG A 348 8.25 -66.98 -39.08
N ALA A 349 7.04 -67.47 -39.24
CA ALA A 349 5.81 -66.66 -39.18
C ALA A 349 5.56 -66.16 -37.74
N GLU A 350 5.80 -66.99 -36.72
CA GLU A 350 5.73 -66.55 -35.31
C GLU A 350 6.76 -65.45 -35.00
N GLY A 351 8.00 -65.57 -35.51
CA GLY A 351 9.02 -64.57 -35.35
C GLY A 351 8.67 -63.23 -36.00
N GLN A 352 8.07 -63.26 -37.20
CA GLN A 352 7.61 -62.05 -37.89
C GLN A 352 6.46 -61.37 -37.16
N GLU A 353 5.50 -62.12 -36.63
CA GLU A 353 4.37 -61.59 -35.88
C GLU A 353 4.82 -60.94 -34.57
N LEU A 354 5.78 -61.56 -33.85
CA LEU A 354 6.36 -60.98 -32.63
C LEU A 354 7.12 -59.68 -32.92
N GLN A 355 7.90 -59.64 -34.01
CA GLN A 355 8.59 -58.41 -34.44
C GLN A 355 7.60 -57.33 -34.81
N ALA A 356 6.51 -57.65 -35.52
CA ALA A 356 5.46 -56.67 -35.87
C ALA A 356 4.77 -56.11 -34.61
N LEU A 357 4.44 -56.98 -33.63
CA LEU A 357 3.88 -56.54 -32.34
C LEU A 357 4.84 -55.64 -31.55
N GLN A 358 6.13 -56.03 -31.49
CA GLN A 358 7.14 -55.22 -30.80
C GLN A 358 7.28 -53.84 -31.44
N HIS A 359 7.27 -53.77 -32.77
CA HIS A 359 7.33 -52.52 -33.51
C HIS A 359 6.09 -51.64 -33.24
N GLU A 360 4.89 -52.24 -33.23
CA GLU A 360 3.64 -51.52 -32.93
C GLU A 360 3.64 -50.98 -31.52
N ILE A 361 4.03 -51.76 -30.53
CA ILE A 361 4.13 -51.32 -29.13
C ILE A 361 5.16 -50.18 -29.02
N HIS A 362 6.31 -50.30 -29.66
CA HIS A 362 7.32 -49.25 -29.64
C HIS A 362 6.81 -47.92 -30.22
N THR A 363 6.11 -47.97 -31.37
CA THR A 363 5.50 -46.79 -31.98
C THR A 363 4.42 -46.14 -31.07
N LEU A 364 3.64 -46.97 -30.36
CA LEU A 364 2.67 -46.49 -29.38
C LEU A 364 3.36 -45.77 -28.21
N GLU A 365 4.49 -46.27 -27.70
CA GLU A 365 5.26 -45.60 -26.64
C GLU A 365 5.89 -44.29 -27.11
N GLU A 366 6.42 -44.24 -28.35
CA GLU A 366 6.97 -43.00 -28.88
C GLU A 366 5.88 -41.92 -29.04
N ASP A 367 4.68 -42.27 -29.48
CA ASP A 367 3.56 -41.35 -29.59
C ASP A 367 3.08 -40.88 -28.20
N ARG A 368 3.05 -41.80 -27.20
CA ARG A 368 2.71 -41.50 -25.84
C ARG A 368 3.66 -40.47 -25.23
N GLU A 369 4.97 -40.72 -25.31
CA GLU A 369 5.98 -39.81 -24.78
C GLU A 369 5.97 -38.46 -25.52
N PHE A 370 5.69 -38.44 -26.80
CA PHE A 370 5.53 -37.22 -27.58
C PHE A 370 4.32 -36.40 -27.07
N LEU A 371 3.15 -37.03 -26.85
CA LEU A 371 1.97 -36.31 -26.35
C LEU A 371 2.18 -35.80 -24.89
N ARG A 372 2.88 -36.56 -24.05
CA ARG A 372 3.25 -36.10 -22.70
C ARG A 372 4.10 -34.83 -22.75
N ARG A 373 5.15 -34.81 -23.59
CA ARG A 373 5.96 -33.62 -23.82
C ARG A 373 5.13 -32.46 -24.37
N SER A 374 4.25 -32.74 -25.32
CA SER A 374 3.36 -31.74 -25.94
C SER A 374 2.36 -31.14 -24.97
N ASN A 375 2.00 -31.85 -23.88
CA ASN A 375 1.12 -31.37 -22.81
C ASN A 375 1.76 -30.29 -21.95
N THR A 376 3.09 -30.24 -21.88
CA THR A 376 3.81 -29.19 -21.17
C THR A 376 3.73 -27.88 -21.95
N GLY A 377 3.47 -26.76 -21.25
CA GLY A 377 3.48 -25.44 -21.86
C GLY A 377 4.87 -25.06 -22.36
N THR A 378 4.97 -24.54 -23.56
CA THR A 378 6.23 -24.09 -24.18
C THR A 378 6.09 -22.66 -24.68
N GLU A 379 7.20 -21.95 -24.89
CA GLU A 379 7.19 -20.60 -25.45
C GLU A 379 6.76 -20.60 -26.94
N ALA A 380 7.14 -21.64 -27.69
CA ALA A 380 6.72 -21.80 -29.06
C ALA A 380 6.76 -23.28 -29.50
N MET A 381 5.59 -23.91 -29.61
CA MET A 381 5.46 -25.23 -30.21
C MET A 381 5.67 -25.12 -31.73
N ARG A 382 6.52 -25.99 -32.30
CA ARG A 382 6.83 -25.99 -33.72
C ARG A 382 5.62 -26.46 -34.53
N PRO A 383 5.43 -25.96 -35.76
CA PRO A 383 4.35 -26.41 -36.65
C PRO A 383 4.36 -27.92 -36.89
N GLU A 384 5.55 -28.53 -36.99
CA GLU A 384 5.73 -29.97 -37.21
C GLU A 384 5.19 -30.77 -36.01
N ASP A 385 5.43 -30.29 -34.78
CA ASP A 385 4.93 -30.94 -33.57
C ASP A 385 3.40 -30.81 -33.45
N GLN A 386 2.83 -29.67 -33.85
CA GLN A 386 1.38 -29.51 -33.94
C GLN A 386 0.77 -30.47 -34.98
N GLN A 387 1.44 -30.64 -36.13
CA GLN A 387 0.99 -31.57 -37.16
C GLN A 387 1.06 -33.01 -36.66
N ARG A 388 2.14 -33.39 -35.96
CA ARG A 388 2.27 -34.75 -35.40
C ARG A 388 1.13 -35.08 -34.39
N VAL A 389 0.71 -34.12 -33.55
CA VAL A 389 -0.48 -34.32 -32.69
C VAL A 389 -1.72 -34.65 -33.53
N ARG A 390 -1.96 -33.89 -34.62
CA ARG A 390 -3.11 -34.13 -35.52
C ARG A 390 -3.02 -35.47 -36.22
N ASP A 391 -1.83 -35.87 -36.64
CA ASP A 391 -1.59 -37.15 -37.30
C ASP A 391 -1.86 -38.33 -36.37
N ILE A 392 -1.41 -38.25 -35.09
CA ILE A 392 -1.71 -39.27 -34.08
C ILE A 392 -3.24 -39.34 -33.85
N ALA A 393 -3.92 -38.21 -33.76
CA ALA A 393 -5.37 -38.17 -33.59
C ALA A 393 -6.14 -38.77 -34.75
N ALA A 394 -5.65 -38.58 -35.99
CA ALA A 394 -6.26 -39.09 -37.20
C ALA A 394 -6.00 -40.58 -37.43
N MET A 395 -4.77 -41.04 -37.15
CA MET A 395 -4.36 -42.44 -37.43
C MET A 395 -4.81 -43.41 -36.33
N ARG A 396 -4.86 -42.96 -35.07
CA ARG A 396 -5.17 -43.80 -33.93
C ARG A 396 -6.66 -43.78 -33.58
N HIS A 397 -7.23 -44.97 -33.42
CA HIS A 397 -8.61 -45.17 -32.98
C HIS A 397 -8.62 -46.14 -31.82
N TRP A 398 -9.51 -46.00 -30.90
CA TRP A 398 -9.68 -46.89 -29.76
C TRP A 398 -11.15 -47.26 -29.55
N ARG A 399 -11.38 -48.35 -28.88
CA ARG A 399 -12.73 -48.78 -28.57
C ARG A 399 -13.10 -48.23 -27.16
N ASN A 400 -14.10 -47.35 -27.13
CA ASN A 400 -14.55 -46.73 -25.91
C ASN A 400 -15.31 -47.75 -24.98
N PRO A 401 -15.64 -47.40 -23.72
CA PRO A 401 -16.34 -48.29 -22.80
C PRO A 401 -17.69 -48.80 -23.29
N GLN A 402 -18.30 -48.12 -24.28
CA GLN A 402 -19.55 -48.54 -24.92
C GLN A 402 -19.32 -49.53 -26.10
N GLY A 403 -18.09 -49.87 -26.34
CA GLY A 403 -17.69 -50.76 -27.43
C GLY A 403 -17.65 -50.11 -28.81
N VAL A 404 -17.82 -48.79 -28.89
CA VAL A 404 -17.80 -48.03 -30.16
C VAL A 404 -16.37 -47.58 -30.48
N GLN A 405 -15.97 -47.76 -31.71
CA GLN A 405 -14.69 -47.25 -32.21
C GLN A 405 -14.76 -45.74 -32.38
N THR A 406 -13.86 -45.01 -31.73
CA THR A 406 -13.80 -43.55 -31.71
C THR A 406 -12.38 -43.06 -31.98
N SER A 407 -12.23 -41.80 -32.35
CA SER A 407 -10.91 -41.14 -32.44
C SER A 407 -10.15 -41.25 -31.13
N PHE A 408 -8.85 -41.44 -31.18
CA PHE A 408 -7.99 -41.58 -30.00
C PHE A 408 -7.96 -40.34 -29.15
N LEU A 409 -7.86 -39.14 -29.73
CA LEU A 409 -7.99 -37.85 -29.08
C LEU A 409 -9.33 -37.23 -29.45
N THR A 410 -9.94 -36.52 -28.51
CA THR A 410 -11.10 -35.66 -28.80
C THR A 410 -10.66 -34.38 -29.50
N ALA A 411 -11.59 -33.70 -30.19
CA ALA A 411 -11.30 -32.42 -30.86
C ALA A 411 -10.74 -31.39 -29.88
N GLU A 412 -11.29 -31.33 -28.68
CA GLU A 412 -10.82 -30.43 -27.60
C GLU A 412 -9.39 -30.78 -27.13
N GLU A 413 -9.06 -32.08 -26.99
CA GLU A 413 -7.70 -32.50 -26.63
C GLU A 413 -6.69 -32.13 -27.73
N VAL A 414 -7.05 -32.26 -29.01
CA VAL A 414 -6.22 -31.83 -30.14
C VAL A 414 -6.01 -30.31 -30.11
N GLU A 415 -7.07 -29.53 -29.89
CA GLU A 415 -6.99 -28.08 -29.76
C GLU A 415 -6.02 -27.69 -28.66
N ASN A 416 -6.20 -28.24 -27.43
CA ASN A 416 -5.36 -27.96 -26.31
C ASN A 416 -3.89 -28.38 -26.51
N LEU A 417 -3.63 -29.60 -26.98
CA LEU A 417 -2.27 -30.11 -27.25
C LEU A 417 -1.54 -29.33 -28.32
N THR A 418 -2.25 -28.72 -29.26
CA THR A 418 -1.68 -27.90 -30.35
C THR A 418 -1.55 -26.42 -30.02
N ILE A 419 -1.80 -26.00 -28.79
CA ILE A 419 -1.54 -24.62 -28.34
C ILE A 419 -0.09 -24.25 -28.62
N ARG A 420 0.12 -23.15 -29.35
CA ARG A 420 1.45 -22.71 -29.78
C ARG A 420 2.32 -22.23 -28.63
N SER A 421 1.74 -21.45 -27.73
CA SER A 421 2.47 -20.82 -26.62
C SER A 421 1.67 -20.89 -25.33
N GLY A 422 2.31 -21.32 -24.25
CA GLY A 422 1.70 -21.47 -22.93
C GLY A 422 0.76 -22.68 -22.85
N THR A 423 -0.18 -22.64 -21.91
CA THR A 423 -1.10 -23.74 -21.57
C THR A 423 -2.57 -23.42 -21.85
N LEU A 424 -2.93 -22.15 -22.03
CA LEU A 424 -4.30 -21.68 -22.19
C LEU A 424 -4.74 -21.68 -23.67
N ASN A 425 -5.91 -22.22 -23.96
CA ASN A 425 -6.59 -22.03 -25.23
C ASN A 425 -7.21 -20.64 -25.35
N GLN A 426 -7.83 -20.29 -26.49
CA GLN A 426 -8.34 -18.93 -26.70
C GLN A 426 -9.46 -18.56 -25.72
N ALA A 427 -10.41 -19.47 -25.47
CA ALA A 427 -11.51 -19.20 -24.52
C ALA A 427 -11.02 -18.99 -23.07
N GLU A 428 -10.01 -19.75 -22.67
CA GLU A 428 -9.36 -19.59 -21.37
C GLU A 428 -8.55 -18.30 -21.28
N ARG A 429 -7.88 -17.89 -22.37
CA ARG A 429 -7.22 -16.57 -22.46
C ARG A 429 -8.21 -15.43 -22.34
N ASP A 430 -9.34 -15.52 -23.02
CA ASP A 430 -10.39 -14.51 -22.90
C ASP A 430 -10.95 -14.46 -21.47
N THR A 431 -11.09 -15.62 -20.83
CA THR A 431 -11.53 -15.71 -19.42
C THR A 431 -10.53 -15.08 -18.47
N ILE A 432 -9.22 -15.35 -18.62
CA ILE A 432 -8.22 -14.73 -17.75
C ILE A 432 -8.06 -13.25 -18.03
N ASN A 433 -8.09 -12.83 -19.31
CA ASN A 433 -7.98 -11.42 -19.69
C ASN A 433 -9.17 -10.58 -19.20
N TYR A 434 -10.32 -11.21 -18.92
CA TYR A 434 -11.47 -10.52 -18.36
C TYR A 434 -11.19 -9.94 -16.96
N HIS A 435 -10.17 -10.44 -16.23
CA HIS A 435 -9.86 -9.91 -14.90
C HIS A 435 -9.60 -8.39 -14.91
N ILE A 436 -8.98 -7.85 -15.97
CA ILE A 436 -8.73 -6.41 -16.06
C ILE A 436 -10.02 -5.61 -16.24
N VAL A 437 -10.98 -6.16 -17.01
CA VAL A 437 -12.33 -5.56 -17.13
C VAL A 437 -13.03 -5.58 -15.79
N ALA A 438 -12.91 -6.67 -15.03
CA ALA A 438 -13.45 -6.79 -13.68
C ALA A 438 -12.77 -5.82 -12.72
N THR A 439 -11.42 -5.70 -12.75
CA THR A 439 -10.66 -4.71 -11.98
C THR A 439 -11.18 -3.30 -12.22
N ILE A 440 -11.28 -2.88 -13.48
CA ILE A 440 -11.78 -1.55 -13.83
C ILE A 440 -13.20 -1.33 -13.28
N LYS A 441 -14.11 -2.28 -13.51
CA LYS A 441 -15.48 -2.20 -12.99
C LYS A 441 -15.53 -2.08 -11.46
N MET A 442 -14.74 -2.88 -10.76
CA MET A 442 -14.68 -2.85 -9.29
C MET A 442 -14.15 -1.51 -8.80
N LEU A 443 -13.07 -1.01 -9.38
CA LEU A 443 -12.44 0.24 -8.97
C LEU A 443 -13.30 1.46 -9.33
N GLU A 444 -13.95 1.50 -10.49
CA GLU A 444 -14.84 2.60 -10.89
C GLU A 444 -16.11 2.71 -10.04
N THR A 445 -16.49 1.69 -9.27
CA THR A 445 -17.64 1.76 -8.34
C THR A 445 -17.29 2.43 -7.01
N LEU A 446 -16.01 2.60 -6.68
CA LEU A 446 -15.59 3.18 -5.41
C LEU A 446 -15.62 4.71 -5.45
N PRO A 447 -16.09 5.37 -4.39
CA PRO A 447 -16.11 6.84 -4.30
C PRO A 447 -14.72 7.38 -3.94
N TRP A 448 -13.81 7.38 -4.90
CA TRP A 448 -12.43 7.80 -4.68
C TRP A 448 -12.30 9.23 -4.19
N PRO A 449 -11.54 9.50 -3.13
CA PRO A 449 -11.18 10.86 -2.75
C PRO A 449 -10.29 11.50 -3.85
N ARG A 450 -10.24 12.83 -3.87
CA ARG A 450 -9.55 13.57 -4.94
C ARG A 450 -8.10 13.16 -5.16
N HIS A 451 -7.39 12.78 -4.12
CA HIS A 451 -5.98 12.37 -4.15
C HIS A 451 -5.76 10.91 -4.56
N LEU A 452 -6.82 10.14 -4.81
CA LEU A 452 -6.79 8.74 -5.27
C LEU A 452 -7.65 8.53 -6.52
N LYS A 453 -8.06 9.60 -7.19
CA LYS A 453 -9.01 9.56 -8.32
C LYS A 453 -8.48 8.81 -9.55
N ASN A 454 -7.14 8.71 -9.68
CA ASN A 454 -6.50 8.10 -10.84
C ASN A 454 -6.20 6.59 -10.64
N VAL A 455 -6.45 6.05 -9.44
CA VAL A 455 -6.26 4.62 -9.15
C VAL A 455 -6.90 3.69 -10.20
N PRO A 456 -8.16 3.91 -10.65
CA PRO A 456 -8.77 3.06 -11.68
C PRO A 456 -8.06 3.14 -13.05
N GLU A 457 -7.56 4.31 -13.42
CA GLU A 457 -6.83 4.50 -14.69
C GLU A 457 -5.46 3.84 -14.63
N TYR A 458 -4.70 4.07 -13.54
CA TYR A 458 -3.38 3.47 -13.38
C TYR A 458 -3.46 1.94 -13.36
N ALA A 459 -4.34 1.39 -12.52
CA ALA A 459 -4.56 -0.05 -12.43
C ALA A 459 -5.14 -0.63 -13.74
N GLY A 460 -6.07 0.07 -14.39
CA GLY A 460 -6.72 -0.40 -15.60
C GLY A 460 -5.85 -0.38 -16.86
N GLY A 461 -4.70 0.31 -16.83
CA GLY A 461 -3.84 0.50 -18.00
C GLY A 461 -2.65 -0.46 -18.11
N HIS A 462 -2.36 -1.29 -17.10
CA HIS A 462 -1.13 -2.08 -17.07
C HIS A 462 -1.01 -3.18 -18.15
N HIS A 463 -2.11 -3.62 -18.73
CA HIS A 463 -2.13 -4.55 -19.88
C HIS A 463 -2.27 -3.88 -21.25
N GLU A 464 -2.32 -2.56 -21.27
CA GLU A 464 -2.29 -1.81 -22.53
C GLU A 464 -0.88 -1.79 -23.12
N ARG A 465 -0.79 -1.53 -24.43
CA ARG A 465 0.48 -1.53 -25.17
C ARG A 465 0.68 -0.19 -25.85
N MET A 466 1.93 0.20 -26.03
CA MET A 466 2.26 1.47 -26.69
C MET A 466 1.76 1.54 -28.15
N ASP A 467 1.61 0.39 -28.79
CA ASP A 467 1.13 0.25 -30.17
C ASP A 467 -0.41 0.13 -30.32
N GLY A 468 -1.16 0.24 -29.21
CA GLY A 468 -2.63 0.14 -29.20
C GLY A 468 -3.19 -1.28 -29.37
N LYS A 469 -2.33 -2.31 -29.32
CA LYS A 469 -2.76 -3.73 -29.43
C LYS A 469 -2.92 -4.40 -28.06
N GLY A 470 -2.90 -3.62 -26.99
CA GLY A 470 -3.18 -4.06 -25.64
C GLY A 470 -4.67 -4.27 -25.38
N TYR A 471 -5.01 -4.54 -24.16
CA TYR A 471 -6.40 -4.74 -23.73
C TYR A 471 -6.61 -4.12 -22.33
N PRO A 472 -7.84 -3.78 -21.94
CA PRO A 472 -9.11 -4.08 -22.61
C PRO A 472 -9.60 -2.97 -23.57
N ARG A 473 -8.95 -1.80 -23.58
CA ARG A 473 -9.41 -0.59 -24.30
C ARG A 473 -8.65 -0.34 -25.60
N GLY A 474 -7.48 -0.96 -25.78
CA GLY A 474 -6.60 -0.74 -26.92
C GLY A 474 -5.99 0.66 -26.94
N LEU A 475 -5.63 1.18 -25.77
CA LEU A 475 -5.05 2.51 -25.63
C LEU A 475 -3.65 2.58 -26.20
N THR A 476 -3.34 3.68 -26.89
CA THR A 476 -1.99 3.98 -27.35
C THR A 476 -1.20 4.71 -26.29
N ARG A 477 0.12 4.83 -26.47
CA ARG A 477 1.04 5.49 -25.54
C ARG A 477 0.53 6.85 -25.03
N ASP A 478 0.06 7.69 -25.96
CA ASP A 478 -0.34 9.07 -25.64
C ASP A 478 -1.69 9.16 -24.92
N GLN A 479 -2.43 8.07 -24.86
CA GLN A 479 -3.72 7.96 -24.17
C GLN A 479 -3.58 7.42 -22.74
N MET A 480 -2.37 7.04 -22.33
CA MET A 480 -2.07 6.45 -21.03
C MET A 480 -1.19 7.39 -20.19
N SER A 481 -1.45 7.45 -18.90
CA SER A 481 -0.55 8.13 -17.96
C SER A 481 0.83 7.45 -17.89
N LEU A 482 1.84 8.20 -17.43
CA LEU A 482 3.15 7.62 -17.14
C LEU A 482 3.04 6.51 -16.09
N GLN A 483 2.20 6.70 -15.10
CA GLN A 483 1.98 5.77 -14.00
C GLN A 483 1.45 4.41 -14.49
N ALA A 484 0.44 4.40 -15.36
CA ALA A 484 -0.08 3.17 -15.96
C ALA A 484 0.99 2.44 -16.79
N ARG A 485 1.80 3.18 -17.56
CA ARG A 485 2.91 2.63 -18.36
C ARG A 485 4.04 2.08 -17.49
N MET A 486 4.36 2.73 -16.36
CA MET A 486 5.32 2.23 -15.36
C MET A 486 4.85 0.92 -14.75
N MET A 487 3.55 0.85 -14.40
CA MET A 487 2.94 -0.36 -13.84
C MET A 487 3.01 -1.54 -14.82
N GLY A 488 2.76 -1.31 -16.12
CA GLY A 488 2.92 -2.35 -17.14
C GLY A 488 4.35 -2.89 -17.24
N ILE A 489 5.37 -2.04 -17.11
CA ILE A 489 6.78 -2.47 -17.06
C ILE A 489 7.05 -3.30 -15.80
N ALA A 490 6.55 -2.86 -14.65
CA ALA A 490 6.74 -3.53 -13.37
C ALA A 490 6.06 -4.91 -13.36
N ASP A 491 4.81 -5.00 -13.81
CA ASP A 491 4.06 -6.26 -13.89
C ASP A 491 4.75 -7.28 -14.80
N ILE A 492 5.17 -6.86 -15.99
CA ILE A 492 5.89 -7.73 -16.92
C ILE A 492 7.21 -8.23 -16.33
N PHE A 493 8.01 -7.35 -15.74
CA PHE A 493 9.30 -7.74 -15.18
C PHE A 493 9.15 -8.69 -14.00
N GLU A 494 8.20 -8.39 -13.11
CA GLU A 494 7.86 -9.27 -12.00
C GLU A 494 7.40 -10.65 -12.51
N ALA A 495 6.49 -10.69 -13.48
CA ALA A 495 5.98 -11.94 -14.04
C ALA A 495 7.06 -12.80 -14.73
N LEU A 496 8.14 -12.19 -15.25
CA LEU A 496 9.28 -12.90 -15.83
C LEU A 496 10.22 -13.47 -14.78
N THR A 497 10.42 -12.76 -13.68
CA THR A 497 11.43 -13.07 -12.66
C THR A 497 10.88 -13.82 -11.44
N ALA A 498 9.56 -13.82 -11.22
CA ALA A 498 8.93 -14.52 -10.10
C ALA A 498 9.18 -16.04 -10.15
N ALA A 499 9.62 -16.61 -9.02
CA ALA A 499 9.88 -18.04 -8.83
C ALA A 499 8.67 -18.81 -8.28
N ASP A 500 7.61 -18.12 -7.90
CA ASP A 500 6.44 -18.69 -7.19
C ASP A 500 5.53 -19.55 -8.09
N ARG A 501 5.80 -19.59 -9.40
CA ARG A 501 5.02 -20.38 -10.36
C ARG A 501 5.51 -21.82 -10.43
N PRO A 502 4.68 -22.83 -10.17
CA PRO A 502 5.10 -24.23 -10.02
C PRO A 502 5.67 -24.86 -11.29
N TYR A 503 5.56 -24.16 -12.44
CA TYR A 503 5.89 -24.71 -13.76
C TYR A 503 7.03 -23.95 -14.43
N LYS A 504 7.50 -22.84 -13.83
CA LYS A 504 8.54 -22.02 -14.43
C LYS A 504 9.46 -21.51 -13.31
N ASN A 505 10.70 -21.91 -13.32
CA ASN A 505 11.73 -21.23 -12.53
C ASN A 505 11.77 -19.77 -12.97
N GLY A 506 11.88 -18.83 -12.00
CA GLY A 506 12.06 -17.42 -12.33
C GLY A 506 13.26 -17.25 -13.27
N MET A 507 13.13 -16.36 -14.24
CA MET A 507 14.22 -16.05 -15.17
C MET A 507 15.35 -15.32 -14.46
N THR A 508 16.55 -15.40 -15.01
CA THR A 508 17.66 -14.54 -14.60
C THR A 508 17.40 -13.10 -15.03
N LEU A 509 18.11 -12.15 -14.42
CA LEU A 509 17.97 -10.73 -14.78
C LEU A 509 18.31 -10.48 -16.25
N SER A 510 19.39 -11.10 -16.75
CA SER A 510 19.80 -10.94 -18.15
C SER A 510 18.75 -11.44 -19.14
N ASP A 511 18.15 -12.59 -18.89
CA ASP A 511 17.10 -13.18 -19.73
C ASP A 511 15.83 -12.33 -19.72
N ALA A 512 15.40 -11.87 -18.55
CA ALA A 512 14.23 -10.99 -18.40
C ALA A 512 14.42 -9.67 -19.16
N ILE A 513 15.57 -9.02 -18.99
CA ILE A 513 15.91 -7.78 -19.72
C ILE A 513 15.96 -8.02 -21.22
N ALA A 514 16.53 -9.14 -21.70
CA ALA A 514 16.56 -9.47 -23.12
C ALA A 514 15.16 -9.62 -23.73
N ILE A 515 14.21 -10.20 -22.98
CA ILE A 515 12.80 -10.29 -23.40
C ILE A 515 12.20 -8.90 -23.47
N MET A 516 12.38 -8.08 -22.42
CA MET A 516 11.82 -6.73 -22.37
C MET A 516 12.40 -5.80 -23.43
N CYS A 517 13.67 -5.97 -23.84
CA CYS A 517 14.22 -5.28 -25.01
C CYS A 517 13.41 -5.59 -26.28
N ARG A 518 13.09 -6.86 -26.52
CA ARG A 518 12.25 -7.24 -27.66
C ARG A 518 10.83 -6.67 -27.56
N MET A 519 10.28 -6.60 -26.35
CA MET A 519 8.96 -6.00 -26.10
C MET A 519 8.96 -4.49 -26.36
N ARG A 520 10.00 -3.78 -25.98
CA ARG A 520 10.21 -2.37 -26.32
C ARG A 520 10.24 -2.18 -27.83
N ASP A 521 11.06 -2.95 -28.54
CA ASP A 521 11.25 -2.84 -29.99
C ASP A 521 9.96 -3.16 -30.79
N ASN A 522 9.08 -3.98 -30.21
CA ASN A 522 7.77 -4.32 -30.76
C ASN A 522 6.62 -3.38 -30.30
N GLY A 523 6.93 -2.26 -29.64
CA GLY A 523 5.94 -1.30 -29.19
C GLY A 523 5.01 -1.83 -28.08
N HIS A 524 5.46 -2.80 -27.29
CA HIS A 524 4.68 -3.33 -26.18
C HIS A 524 4.82 -2.43 -24.94
N ILE A 525 6.04 -2.10 -24.54
CA ILE A 525 6.36 -1.25 -23.40
C ILE A 525 6.92 0.09 -23.82
N ASP A 526 6.84 1.08 -22.93
CA ASP A 526 7.34 2.44 -23.18
C ASP A 526 8.86 2.46 -23.24
N PRO A 527 9.46 2.92 -24.37
CA PRO A 527 10.90 2.90 -24.56
C PRO A 527 11.66 3.84 -23.60
N ASP A 528 11.10 5.02 -23.30
CA ASP A 528 11.76 6.02 -22.46
C ASP A 528 11.75 5.56 -20.98
N LEU A 529 10.64 5.01 -20.51
CA LEU A 529 10.54 4.45 -19.17
C LEU A 529 11.44 3.22 -19.00
N PHE A 530 11.50 2.36 -20.02
CA PHE A 530 12.37 1.19 -19.99
C PHE A 530 13.85 1.55 -20.01
N GLU A 531 14.23 2.61 -20.71
CA GLU A 531 15.59 3.13 -20.68
C GLU A 531 15.97 3.58 -19.25
N VAL A 532 15.10 4.33 -18.56
CA VAL A 532 15.31 4.72 -17.16
C VAL A 532 15.38 3.50 -16.26
N PHE A 533 14.49 2.50 -16.45
CA PHE A 533 14.45 1.26 -15.68
C PHE A 533 15.81 0.53 -15.68
N VAL A 534 16.46 0.47 -16.84
CA VAL A 534 17.77 -0.18 -17.00
C VAL A 534 18.90 0.73 -16.53
N ARG A 535 18.95 1.98 -17.02
CA ARG A 535 20.04 2.93 -16.75
C ARG A 535 20.18 3.23 -15.26
N GLU A 536 19.07 3.44 -14.55
CA GLU A 536 19.07 3.75 -13.12
C GLU A 536 19.19 2.50 -12.24
N GLY A 537 19.35 1.31 -12.82
CA GLY A 537 19.52 0.06 -12.11
C GLY A 537 18.31 -0.34 -11.25
N VAL A 538 17.08 0.00 -11.67
CA VAL A 538 15.85 -0.32 -10.95
C VAL A 538 15.69 -1.84 -10.83
N HIS A 539 15.94 -2.58 -11.91
CA HIS A 539 15.94 -4.04 -11.96
C HIS A 539 16.95 -4.69 -10.99
N LEU A 540 18.12 -4.06 -10.82
CA LEU A 540 19.16 -4.57 -9.90
C LEU A 540 18.73 -4.40 -8.44
N ARG A 541 18.20 -3.21 -8.08
CA ARG A 541 17.71 -2.94 -6.73
C ARG A 541 16.56 -3.87 -6.35
N TYR A 542 15.60 -4.02 -7.24
CA TYR A 542 14.52 -4.98 -7.05
C TYR A 542 15.06 -6.42 -6.91
N GLY A 543 16.01 -6.82 -7.77
CA GLY A 543 16.62 -8.14 -7.71
C GLY A 543 17.28 -8.43 -6.38
N GLN A 544 18.04 -7.47 -5.83
CA GLN A 544 18.70 -7.61 -4.53
C GLN A 544 17.73 -7.81 -3.36
N GLU A 545 16.52 -7.28 -3.48
CA GLU A 545 15.52 -7.32 -2.41
C GLU A 545 14.59 -8.55 -2.51
N PHE A 546 14.23 -8.97 -3.73
CA PHE A 546 13.13 -9.92 -3.94
C PHE A 546 13.51 -11.21 -4.69
N LEU A 547 14.69 -11.29 -5.35
CA LEU A 547 15.05 -12.44 -6.16
C LEU A 547 16.09 -13.35 -5.50
N ASP A 548 16.10 -14.62 -5.92
CA ASP A 548 17.12 -15.55 -5.52
C ASP A 548 18.50 -15.08 -6.03
N PRO A 549 19.58 -15.16 -5.24
CA PRO A 549 20.94 -14.85 -5.68
C PRO A 549 21.36 -15.54 -6.99
N ALA A 550 20.83 -16.73 -7.30
CA ALA A 550 21.10 -17.44 -8.54
C ALA A 550 20.50 -16.77 -9.79
N GLN A 551 19.54 -15.84 -9.62
CA GLN A 551 18.94 -15.06 -10.70
C GLN A 551 19.71 -13.77 -11.01
N LEU A 552 20.63 -13.35 -10.12
CA LEU A 552 21.42 -12.13 -10.20
C LEU A 552 22.70 -12.38 -11.03
N ASP A 553 22.57 -12.39 -12.34
CA ASP A 553 23.63 -12.71 -13.31
C ASP A 553 24.17 -11.48 -14.08
N LEU A 554 23.79 -10.26 -13.65
CA LEU A 554 24.22 -8.99 -14.23
C LEU A 554 25.15 -8.21 -13.29
#